data_c949146df231ad68897879e7b950d03e
#
_entry.id   c949146df231ad68897879e7b950d03e
#
_cell.length_a   1.000
_cell.length_b   1.000
_cell.length_c   1.000
_cell.angle_alpha   90.00
_cell.angle_beta   90.00
_cell.angle_gamma   90.00
#
_symmetry.space_group_name_H-M   'P 1'
#
loop_
_entity.id
_entity.type
_entity.pdbx_description
1 polymer ?
#
loop_
_entity_poly.entity_id
_entity_poly.type
_entity_poly.pdbx_seq_one_letter_code
_entity_poly.pdbx_strand_id
1 'polypeptide(L)'
;MNKNRIIASNLAYAYPDAHKNAVDGVTMRVKNGEFLAILGHNGSGKSTLAKLFNALYVPGAGTVWVCGLDTKDDDLVFEIRQHAGMVFQNPDNQIVATVVEEDVAFGLENNGVEPALIRVRIDDALKAVGMSKYAKKAPHMLSGGQKQRVAIAGVLAMKPDVIILDESTAMLDPSGRKEVMNTVHRLNQEEGISVVIITHYMIEAASADYVIVMD
;
A
#
# COMPACT_ATOMS: atom_id res chain seq x y z
N MET A 1 -13.22 -6.88 17.94
CA MET A 1 -12.48 -6.39 16.75
C MET A 1 -11.09 -5.98 17.18
N ASN A 2 -10.06 -6.45 16.51
CA ASN A 2 -8.68 -6.12 16.84
C ASN A 2 -8.47 -4.61 16.61
N LYS A 3 -8.02 -3.86 17.63
CA LYS A 3 -7.85 -2.40 17.53
C LYS A 3 -6.65 -2.01 16.66
N ASN A 4 -5.77 -2.96 16.37
CA ASN A 4 -4.57 -2.74 15.56
C ASN A 4 -4.65 -3.56 14.26
N ARG A 5 -4.27 -2.93 13.15
CA ARG A 5 -4.16 -3.56 11.84
C ARG A 5 -2.78 -4.14 11.61
N ILE A 6 -1.73 -3.44 12.08
CA ILE A 6 -0.35 -3.94 12.02
C ILE A 6 0.24 -3.84 13.43
N ILE A 7 0.97 -4.88 13.84
CA ILE A 7 1.79 -4.88 15.04
C ILE A 7 3.18 -5.42 14.65
N ALA A 8 4.21 -4.63 14.86
CA ALA A 8 5.60 -5.04 14.71
C ALA A 8 6.27 -5.00 16.10
N SER A 9 6.98 -6.07 16.47
CA SER A 9 7.66 -6.19 17.74
C SER A 9 9.11 -6.61 17.56
N ASN A 10 10.04 -5.75 17.97
CA ASN A 10 11.49 -5.95 17.93
C ASN A 10 11.97 -6.47 16.56
N LEU A 11 11.48 -5.86 15.51
CA LEU A 11 11.61 -6.31 14.14
C LEU A 11 13.01 -6.06 13.61
N ALA A 12 13.65 -7.10 13.05
CA ALA A 12 14.91 -6.96 12.37
C ALA A 12 14.91 -7.74 11.05
N TYR A 13 15.55 -7.15 10.04
CA TYR A 13 15.73 -7.75 8.72
C TYR A 13 17.05 -7.31 8.09
N ALA A 14 17.80 -8.27 7.55
CA ALA A 14 18.98 -8.04 6.71
C ALA A 14 18.76 -8.66 5.32
N TYR A 15 19.23 -7.99 4.29
CA TYR A 15 19.30 -8.59 2.96
C TYR A 15 20.36 -9.70 2.91
N PRO A 16 20.21 -10.69 2.02
CA PRO A 16 21.28 -11.64 1.77
C PRO A 16 22.61 -10.91 1.51
N ASP A 17 23.70 -11.40 2.08
CA ASP A 17 25.06 -10.82 1.97
C ASP A 17 25.25 -9.41 2.53
N ALA A 18 24.26 -8.84 3.22
CA ALA A 18 24.42 -7.57 3.90
C ALA A 18 25.11 -7.73 5.26
N HIS A 19 26.06 -6.82 5.57
CA HIS A 19 26.76 -6.81 6.87
C HIS A 19 25.97 -6.09 7.97
N LYS A 20 24.86 -5.43 7.62
CA LYS A 20 24.02 -4.66 8.55
C LYS A 20 22.54 -4.95 8.31
N ASN A 21 21.76 -4.86 9.37
CA ASN A 21 20.31 -4.90 9.27
C ASN A 21 19.81 -3.67 8.48
N ALA A 22 18.88 -3.89 7.55
CA ALA A 22 18.14 -2.83 6.88
C ALA A 22 16.98 -2.30 7.75
N VAL A 23 16.47 -3.15 8.65
CA VAL A 23 15.53 -2.79 9.72
C VAL A 23 16.10 -3.40 10.99
N ASP A 24 16.19 -2.63 12.08
CA ASP A 24 16.80 -3.10 13.33
C ASP A 24 16.01 -2.63 14.55
N GLY A 25 15.48 -3.58 15.34
CA GLY A 25 14.79 -3.34 16.60
C GLY A 25 13.48 -2.55 16.51
N VAL A 26 12.83 -2.47 15.35
CA VAL A 26 11.62 -1.65 15.19
C VAL A 26 10.44 -2.27 15.93
N THR A 27 9.82 -1.47 16.81
CA THR A 27 8.58 -1.82 17.52
C THR A 27 7.56 -0.71 17.27
N MET A 28 6.43 -1.07 16.65
CA MET A 28 5.37 -0.11 16.32
C MET A 28 4.00 -0.80 16.10
N ARG A 29 2.97 0.01 15.97
CA ARG A 29 1.63 -0.46 15.64
C ARG A 29 0.91 0.53 14.73
N VAL A 30 0.00 0.04 13.90
CA VAL A 30 -0.96 0.83 13.13
C VAL A 30 -2.36 0.46 13.62
N LYS A 31 -3.12 1.43 14.10
CA LYS A 31 -4.49 1.20 14.57
C LYS A 31 -5.47 1.15 13.40
N ASN A 32 -6.65 0.62 13.67
CA ASN A 32 -7.74 0.65 12.70
C ASN A 32 -8.12 2.09 12.35
N GLY A 33 -8.15 2.41 11.04
CA GLY A 33 -8.46 3.73 10.51
C GLY A 33 -7.36 4.78 10.71
N GLU A 34 -6.19 4.43 11.27
CA GLU A 34 -5.08 5.35 11.47
C GLU A 34 -4.35 5.66 10.18
N PHE A 35 -3.98 6.92 10.00
CA PHE A 35 -3.08 7.38 8.95
C PHE A 35 -1.67 7.56 9.54
N LEU A 36 -0.77 6.64 9.24
CA LEU A 36 0.63 6.65 9.67
C LEU A 36 1.54 7.11 8.56
N ALA A 37 2.45 8.05 8.85
CA ALA A 37 3.57 8.39 7.97
C ALA A 37 4.89 7.85 8.51
N ILE A 38 5.72 7.30 7.61
CA ILE A 38 7.09 6.86 7.88
C ILE A 38 8.04 7.76 7.09
N LEU A 39 8.82 8.55 7.80
CA LEU A 39 9.86 9.42 7.27
C LEU A 39 11.25 8.81 7.48
N GLY A 40 12.22 9.28 6.74
CA GLY A 40 13.64 8.94 6.91
C GLY A 40 14.43 9.20 5.63
N HIS A 41 15.75 9.21 5.73
CA HIS A 41 16.62 9.37 4.58
C HIS A 41 16.61 8.14 3.65
N ASN A 42 17.14 8.26 2.44
CA ASN A 42 17.29 7.13 1.53
C ASN A 42 18.23 6.08 2.14
N GLY A 43 17.79 4.83 2.15
CA GLY A 43 18.54 3.73 2.76
C GLY A 43 18.25 3.49 4.24
N SER A 44 17.37 4.27 4.91
CA SER A 44 16.98 4.04 6.32
C SER A 44 16.05 2.82 6.54
N GLY A 45 15.75 2.03 5.52
CA GLY A 45 14.98 0.80 5.66
C GLY A 45 13.46 0.94 5.51
N LYS A 46 12.91 2.11 5.17
CA LYS A 46 11.46 2.36 5.06
C LYS A 46 10.74 1.40 4.12
N SER A 47 11.23 1.28 2.87
CA SER A 47 10.64 0.36 1.89
C SER A 47 10.80 -1.11 2.29
N THR A 48 11.87 -1.44 3.04
CA THR A 48 12.05 -2.77 3.61
C THR A 48 10.99 -3.03 4.69
N LEU A 49 10.74 -2.05 5.55
CA LEU A 49 9.71 -2.14 6.58
C LEU A 49 8.31 -2.30 5.96
N ALA A 50 7.99 -1.53 4.90
CA ALA A 50 6.73 -1.69 4.15
C ALA A 50 6.55 -3.10 3.59
N LYS A 51 7.61 -3.68 3.02
CA LYS A 51 7.59 -5.04 2.45
C LYS A 51 7.45 -6.13 3.52
N LEU A 52 7.91 -5.88 4.74
CA LEU A 52 7.66 -6.76 5.88
C LEU A 52 6.20 -6.71 6.33
N PHE A 53 5.52 -5.57 6.21
CA PHE A 53 4.09 -5.44 6.55
C PHE A 53 3.16 -6.13 5.54
N ASN A 54 3.61 -6.34 4.31
CA ASN A 54 2.84 -7.03 3.26
C ASN A 54 3.30 -8.48 3.05
N ALA A 55 4.15 -9.02 3.94
CA ALA A 55 4.75 -10.35 3.82
C ALA A 55 5.46 -10.60 2.46
N LEU A 56 6.02 -9.53 1.82
CA LEU A 56 6.96 -9.67 0.71
C LEU A 56 8.34 -10.09 1.20
N TYR A 57 8.67 -9.69 2.42
CA TYR A 57 9.84 -10.17 3.16
C TYR A 57 9.40 -10.78 4.49
N VAL A 58 10.11 -11.79 4.92
CA VAL A 58 9.92 -12.43 6.22
C VAL A 58 10.96 -11.87 7.20
N PRO A 59 10.58 -11.44 8.41
CA PRO A 59 11.53 -10.88 9.37
C PRO A 59 12.53 -11.94 9.85
N GLY A 60 13.80 -11.56 9.88
CA GLY A 60 14.87 -12.40 10.43
C GLY A 60 14.80 -12.53 11.94
N ALA A 61 14.35 -11.46 12.64
CA ALA A 61 14.06 -11.48 14.07
C ALA A 61 12.84 -10.61 14.38
N GLY A 62 12.24 -10.80 15.55
CA GLY A 62 10.98 -10.16 15.92
C GLY A 62 9.78 -10.75 15.19
N THR A 63 8.64 -10.07 15.23
CA THR A 63 7.38 -10.53 14.61
C THR A 63 6.63 -9.37 13.99
N VAL A 64 5.89 -9.67 12.89
CA VAL A 64 4.87 -8.77 12.32
C VAL A 64 3.55 -9.52 12.27
N TRP A 65 2.52 -8.87 12.78
CA TRP A 65 1.14 -9.34 12.71
C TRP A 65 0.31 -8.36 11.90
N VAL A 66 -0.40 -8.85 10.91
CA VAL A 66 -1.29 -8.06 10.04
C VAL A 66 -2.70 -8.58 10.20
N CYS A 67 -3.60 -7.74 10.70
CA CYS A 67 -4.98 -8.11 11.02
C CYS A 67 -5.12 -9.35 11.93
N GLY A 68 -4.06 -9.69 12.70
CA GLY A 68 -4.00 -10.86 13.56
C GLY A 68 -3.34 -12.08 12.94
N LEU A 69 -2.83 -11.98 11.70
CA LEU A 69 -2.11 -13.03 10.96
C LEU A 69 -0.61 -12.81 11.09
N ASP A 70 0.16 -13.87 11.39
CA ASP A 70 1.63 -13.80 11.49
C ASP A 70 2.26 -13.85 10.10
N THR A 71 3.09 -12.86 9.76
CA THR A 71 3.79 -12.80 8.46
C THR A 71 4.86 -13.86 8.27
N LYS A 72 5.19 -14.64 9.31
CA LYS A 72 6.12 -15.79 9.25
C LYS A 72 5.44 -17.09 8.82
N ASP A 73 4.12 -17.11 8.80
CA ASP A 73 3.34 -18.27 8.38
C ASP A 73 3.12 -18.21 6.86
N ASP A 74 3.83 -19.06 6.13
CA ASP A 74 3.77 -19.09 4.66
C ASP A 74 2.35 -19.41 4.13
N ASP A 75 1.55 -20.17 4.88
CA ASP A 75 0.18 -20.50 4.50
C ASP A 75 -0.76 -19.29 4.57
N LEU A 76 -0.42 -18.26 5.37
CA LEU A 76 -1.19 -17.05 5.57
C LEU A 76 -0.80 -15.90 4.64
N VAL A 77 0.28 -16.00 3.88
CA VAL A 77 0.81 -14.92 3.04
C VAL A 77 -0.23 -14.37 2.07
N PHE A 78 -1.03 -15.25 1.48
CA PHE A 78 -2.08 -14.84 0.55
C PHE A 78 -3.16 -13.99 1.23
N GLU A 79 -3.64 -14.43 2.39
CA GLU A 79 -4.64 -13.72 3.19
C GLU A 79 -4.09 -12.38 3.71
N ILE A 80 -2.82 -12.36 4.18
CA ILE A 80 -2.14 -11.13 4.61
C ILE A 80 -2.13 -10.09 3.49
N ARG A 81 -1.83 -10.48 2.25
CA ARG A 81 -1.81 -9.57 1.10
C ARG A 81 -3.18 -9.09 0.67
N GLN A 82 -4.24 -9.81 0.98
CA GLN A 82 -5.62 -9.32 0.83
C GLN A 82 -5.93 -8.22 1.84
N HIS A 83 -5.46 -8.36 3.09
CA HIS A 83 -5.67 -7.37 4.15
C HIS A 83 -4.77 -6.13 4.02
N ALA A 84 -3.52 -6.31 3.60
CA ALA A 84 -2.52 -5.24 3.47
C ALA A 84 -2.10 -5.06 2.01
N GLY A 85 -2.82 -4.23 1.28
CA GLY A 85 -2.51 -3.91 -0.10
C GLY A 85 -1.35 -2.93 -0.22
N MET A 86 -0.44 -3.17 -1.17
CA MET A 86 0.75 -2.34 -1.38
C MET A 86 0.73 -1.63 -2.73
N VAL A 87 1.07 -0.34 -2.71
CA VAL A 87 1.23 0.50 -3.89
C VAL A 87 2.70 0.93 -3.97
N PHE A 88 3.35 0.62 -5.07
CA PHE A 88 4.77 0.87 -5.27
C PHE A 88 5.06 2.28 -5.80
N GLN A 89 6.32 2.69 -5.68
CA GLN A 89 6.82 4.00 -6.12
C GLN A 89 6.57 4.26 -7.62
N ASN A 90 6.85 3.26 -8.47
CA ASN A 90 6.64 3.37 -9.91
C ASN A 90 5.41 2.56 -10.33
N PRO A 91 4.32 3.23 -10.77
CA PRO A 91 3.11 2.53 -11.21
C PRO A 91 3.33 1.66 -12.47
N ASP A 92 4.31 1.97 -13.31
CA ASP A 92 4.61 1.16 -14.50
C ASP A 92 5.18 -0.23 -14.14
N ASN A 93 5.70 -0.41 -12.92
CA ASN A 93 6.13 -1.72 -12.42
C ASN A 93 4.97 -2.53 -11.79
N GLN A 94 3.82 -1.90 -11.57
CA GLN A 94 2.65 -2.51 -10.94
C GLN A 94 1.53 -2.79 -11.93
N ILE A 95 1.32 -1.89 -12.90
CA ILE A 95 0.30 -2.03 -13.93
C ILE A 95 0.77 -3.06 -14.96
N VAL A 96 0.00 -4.13 -15.15
CA VAL A 96 0.36 -5.27 -16.02
C VAL A 96 -0.56 -5.43 -17.23
N ALA A 97 -1.80 -4.92 -17.16
CA ALA A 97 -2.77 -5.06 -18.23
C ALA A 97 -2.67 -3.93 -19.28
N THR A 98 -3.23 -4.17 -20.46
CA THR A 98 -3.26 -3.21 -21.57
C THR A 98 -4.45 -2.25 -21.50
N VAL A 99 -5.43 -2.52 -20.63
CA VAL A 99 -6.62 -1.71 -20.39
C VAL A 99 -6.79 -1.49 -18.89
N VAL A 100 -7.16 -0.28 -18.48
CA VAL A 100 -7.26 0.13 -17.06
C VAL A 100 -8.19 -0.78 -16.26
N GLU A 101 -9.39 -1.09 -16.76
CA GLU A 101 -10.34 -1.93 -16.01
C GLU A 101 -9.87 -3.39 -15.88
N GLU A 102 -9.11 -3.89 -16.85
CA GLU A 102 -8.51 -5.22 -16.81
C GLU A 102 -7.39 -5.28 -15.76
N ASP A 103 -6.63 -4.20 -15.61
CA ASP A 103 -5.60 -4.09 -14.58
C ASP A 103 -6.22 -4.10 -13.18
N VAL A 104 -7.31 -3.36 -12.98
CA VAL A 104 -8.05 -3.37 -11.70
C VAL A 104 -8.70 -4.74 -11.45
N ALA A 105 -9.13 -5.46 -12.50
CA ALA A 105 -9.69 -6.80 -12.39
C ALA A 105 -8.65 -7.85 -11.96
N PHE A 106 -7.39 -7.67 -12.35
CA PHE A 106 -6.33 -8.66 -12.23
C PHE A 106 -6.20 -9.27 -10.83
N GLY A 107 -6.20 -8.42 -9.79
CA GLY A 107 -6.16 -8.89 -8.40
C GLY A 107 -7.41 -9.65 -7.98
N LEU A 108 -8.58 -9.23 -8.46
CA LEU A 108 -9.86 -9.88 -8.16
C LEU A 108 -9.97 -11.28 -8.78
N GLU A 109 -9.54 -11.41 -10.05
CA GLU A 109 -9.53 -12.67 -10.78
C GLU A 109 -8.58 -13.68 -10.13
N ASN A 110 -7.36 -13.25 -9.79
CA ASN A 110 -6.37 -14.08 -9.09
C ASN A 110 -6.84 -14.53 -7.70
N ASN A 111 -7.69 -13.73 -7.04
CA ASN A 111 -8.29 -14.07 -5.76
C ASN A 111 -9.59 -14.90 -5.89
N GLY A 112 -9.96 -15.31 -7.09
CA GLY A 112 -11.15 -16.13 -7.33
C GLY A 112 -12.46 -15.45 -6.94
N VAL A 113 -12.53 -14.11 -7.03
CA VAL A 113 -13.74 -13.35 -6.75
C VAL A 113 -14.81 -13.71 -7.78
N GLU A 114 -16.03 -13.90 -7.31
CA GLU A 114 -17.17 -14.24 -8.17
C GLU A 114 -17.32 -13.23 -9.32
N PRO A 115 -17.45 -13.67 -10.60
CA PRO A 115 -17.48 -12.78 -11.78
C PRO A 115 -18.53 -11.67 -11.68
N ALA A 116 -19.69 -11.93 -11.08
CA ALA A 116 -20.73 -10.93 -10.89
C ALA A 116 -20.28 -9.77 -9.97
N LEU A 117 -19.39 -10.04 -9.00
CA LEU A 117 -18.86 -9.06 -8.06
C LEU A 117 -17.65 -8.31 -8.63
N ILE A 118 -16.89 -8.93 -9.54
CA ILE A 118 -15.70 -8.30 -10.14
C ILE A 118 -16.07 -6.97 -10.79
N ARG A 119 -17.11 -6.95 -11.64
CA ARG A 119 -17.54 -5.72 -12.32
C ARG A 119 -17.91 -4.61 -11.34
N VAL A 120 -18.69 -4.95 -10.32
CA VAL A 120 -19.11 -3.98 -9.30
C VAL A 120 -17.89 -3.39 -8.56
N ARG A 121 -16.94 -4.26 -8.15
CA ARG A 121 -15.74 -3.82 -7.43
C ARG A 121 -14.81 -2.95 -8.29
N ILE A 122 -14.69 -3.23 -9.59
CA ILE A 122 -13.93 -2.39 -10.54
C ILE A 122 -14.56 -1.00 -10.63
N ASP A 123 -15.89 -0.93 -10.85
CA ASP A 123 -16.59 0.33 -11.01
C ASP A 123 -16.52 1.17 -9.72
N ASP A 124 -16.68 0.55 -8.56
CA ASP A 124 -16.55 1.21 -7.25
C ASP A 124 -15.12 1.73 -7.02
N ALA A 125 -14.11 0.90 -7.27
CA ALA A 125 -12.71 1.27 -7.08
C ALA A 125 -12.30 2.42 -8.02
N LEU A 126 -12.62 2.33 -9.31
CA LEU A 126 -12.33 3.40 -10.27
C LEU A 126 -13.08 4.70 -9.94
N LYS A 127 -14.31 4.61 -9.43
CA LYS A 127 -15.06 5.76 -8.95
C LYS A 127 -14.40 6.39 -7.71
N ALA A 128 -13.97 5.56 -6.76
CA ALA A 128 -13.32 6.02 -5.53
C ALA A 128 -12.01 6.78 -5.81
N VAL A 129 -11.27 6.45 -6.86
CA VAL A 129 -10.05 7.18 -7.25
C VAL A 129 -10.27 8.23 -8.36
N GLY A 130 -11.51 8.47 -8.81
CA GLY A 130 -11.85 9.44 -9.84
C GLY A 130 -11.38 9.05 -11.25
N MET A 131 -11.27 7.74 -11.53
CA MET A 131 -10.75 7.21 -12.79
C MET A 131 -11.79 6.53 -13.69
N SER A 132 -13.08 6.56 -13.34
CA SER A 132 -14.15 5.86 -14.10
C SER A 132 -14.16 6.17 -15.61
N LYS A 133 -13.93 7.43 -16.01
CA LYS A 133 -13.89 7.83 -17.43
C LYS A 133 -12.69 7.29 -18.20
N TYR A 134 -11.73 6.70 -17.51
CA TYR A 134 -10.51 6.12 -18.08
C TYR A 134 -10.53 4.59 -18.12
N ALA A 135 -11.62 3.93 -17.65
CA ALA A 135 -11.72 2.48 -17.52
C ALA A 135 -11.31 1.72 -18.80
N LYS A 136 -11.73 2.21 -19.96
CA LYS A 136 -11.44 1.61 -21.28
C LYS A 136 -10.15 2.10 -21.93
N LYS A 137 -9.37 2.97 -21.26
CA LYS A 137 -8.13 3.49 -21.83
C LYS A 137 -6.96 2.56 -21.58
N ALA A 138 -5.95 2.66 -22.46
CA ALA A 138 -4.68 2.00 -22.24
C ALA A 138 -3.84 2.79 -21.21
N PRO A 139 -3.17 2.13 -20.26
CA PRO A 139 -2.37 2.79 -19.23
C PRO A 139 -1.28 3.72 -19.75
N HIS A 140 -0.67 3.42 -20.91
CA HIS A 140 0.36 4.27 -21.50
C HIS A 140 -0.16 5.65 -21.97
N MET A 141 -1.48 5.83 -22.07
CA MET A 141 -2.13 7.11 -22.41
C MET A 141 -2.41 7.98 -21.18
N LEU A 142 -2.05 7.51 -19.97
CA LEU A 142 -2.32 8.19 -18.72
C LEU A 142 -1.10 8.98 -18.24
N SER A 143 -1.33 10.09 -17.52
CA SER A 143 -0.27 10.77 -16.76
C SER A 143 0.21 9.91 -15.60
N GLY A 144 1.40 10.20 -15.05
CA GLY A 144 1.93 9.49 -13.89
C GLY A 144 0.97 9.46 -12.70
N GLY A 145 0.35 10.60 -12.36
CA GLY A 145 -0.65 10.67 -11.29
C GLY A 145 -1.92 9.88 -11.58
N GLN A 146 -2.34 9.80 -12.85
CA GLN A 146 -3.46 8.94 -13.25
C GLN A 146 -3.11 7.46 -13.15
N LYS A 147 -1.91 7.05 -13.59
CA LYS A 147 -1.42 5.68 -13.42
C LYS A 147 -1.34 5.28 -11.94
N GLN A 148 -0.86 6.18 -11.09
CA GLN A 148 -0.79 5.93 -9.65
C GLN A 148 -2.18 5.73 -9.04
N ARG A 149 -3.18 6.51 -9.45
CA ARG A 149 -4.55 6.29 -9.01
C ARG A 149 -5.14 4.98 -9.54
N VAL A 150 -4.77 4.53 -10.73
CA VAL A 150 -5.14 3.20 -11.24
C VAL A 150 -4.52 2.11 -10.37
N ALA A 151 -3.24 2.21 -10.03
CA ALA A 151 -2.57 1.27 -9.12
C ALA A 151 -3.27 1.21 -7.74
N ILE A 152 -3.66 2.37 -7.20
CA ILE A 152 -4.47 2.45 -5.96
C ILE A 152 -5.84 1.77 -6.16
N ALA A 153 -6.50 1.97 -7.31
CA ALA A 153 -7.78 1.32 -7.60
C ALA A 153 -7.66 -0.21 -7.64
N GLY A 154 -6.59 -0.75 -8.23
CA GLY A 154 -6.32 -2.20 -8.24
C GLY A 154 -6.20 -2.79 -6.83
N VAL A 155 -5.51 -2.08 -5.94
CA VAL A 155 -5.42 -2.46 -4.52
C VAL A 155 -6.77 -2.32 -3.82
N LEU A 156 -7.47 -1.20 -4.02
CA LEU A 156 -8.75 -0.90 -3.37
C LEU A 156 -9.86 -1.88 -3.76
N ALA A 157 -9.87 -2.35 -5.01
CA ALA A 157 -10.85 -3.33 -5.49
C ALA A 157 -10.86 -4.63 -4.66
N MET A 158 -9.73 -4.99 -4.09
CA MET A 158 -9.61 -6.14 -3.18
C MET A 158 -10.19 -5.90 -1.79
N LYS A 159 -10.58 -4.64 -1.47
CA LYS A 159 -11.13 -4.20 -0.16
C LYS A 159 -10.17 -4.47 1.00
N PRO A 160 -8.94 -3.94 0.95
CA PRO A 160 -7.96 -4.15 2.01
C PRO A 160 -8.35 -3.39 3.29
N ASP A 161 -7.86 -3.86 4.44
CA ASP A 161 -7.97 -3.15 5.72
C ASP A 161 -6.90 -2.06 5.87
N VAL A 162 -5.76 -2.24 5.18
CA VAL A 162 -4.61 -1.32 5.18
C VAL A 162 -4.11 -1.13 3.77
N ILE A 163 -3.83 0.12 3.40
CA ILE A 163 -3.10 0.46 2.17
C ILE A 163 -1.72 0.97 2.57
N ILE A 164 -0.68 0.36 2.00
CA ILE A 164 0.72 0.74 2.19
C ILE A 164 1.21 1.42 0.92
N LEU A 165 1.62 2.68 1.04
CA LEU A 165 2.09 3.53 -0.06
C LEU A 165 3.60 3.70 0.06
N ASP A 166 4.38 3.00 -0.76
CA ASP A 166 5.85 3.07 -0.73
C ASP A 166 6.35 4.13 -1.72
N GLU A 167 6.58 5.34 -1.21
CA GLU A 167 7.03 6.53 -1.99
C GLU A 167 6.18 6.77 -3.26
N SER A 168 4.92 6.41 -3.23
CA SER A 168 4.03 6.36 -4.40
C SER A 168 3.75 7.72 -5.05
N THR A 169 4.18 8.83 -4.43
CA THR A 169 4.05 10.19 -4.95
C THR A 169 5.38 10.78 -5.44
N ALA A 170 6.50 10.08 -5.22
CA ALA A 170 7.84 10.63 -5.46
C ALA A 170 8.11 11.00 -6.93
N MET A 171 7.53 10.26 -7.87
CA MET A 171 7.70 10.47 -9.31
C MET A 171 6.66 11.41 -9.94
N LEU A 172 5.79 12.02 -9.11
CA LEU A 172 4.69 12.85 -9.59
C LEU A 172 5.03 14.35 -9.54
N ASP A 173 4.48 15.08 -10.49
CA ASP A 173 4.44 16.53 -10.43
C ASP A 173 3.58 17.02 -9.23
N PRO A 174 3.69 18.27 -8.79
CA PRO A 174 2.94 18.77 -7.62
C PRO A 174 1.43 18.60 -7.72
N SER A 175 0.85 18.73 -8.91
CA SER A 175 -0.59 18.55 -9.12
C SER A 175 -1.01 17.09 -8.96
N GLY A 176 -0.30 16.16 -9.61
CA GLY A 176 -0.53 14.72 -9.51
C GLY A 176 -0.37 14.21 -8.09
N ARG A 177 0.64 14.71 -7.36
CA ARG A 177 0.85 14.40 -5.95
C ARG A 177 -0.35 14.82 -5.10
N LYS A 178 -0.80 16.06 -5.26
CA LYS A 178 -1.98 16.57 -4.54
C LYS A 178 -3.23 15.73 -4.81
N GLU A 179 -3.46 15.35 -6.07
CA GLU A 179 -4.60 14.51 -6.45
C GLU A 179 -4.56 13.11 -5.81
N VAL A 180 -3.37 12.49 -5.79
CA VAL A 180 -3.17 11.17 -5.13
C VAL A 180 -3.39 11.32 -3.62
N MET A 181 -2.78 12.31 -2.97
CA MET A 181 -2.95 12.52 -1.52
C MET A 181 -4.39 12.81 -1.14
N ASN A 182 -5.12 13.63 -1.91
CA ASN A 182 -6.54 13.86 -1.69
C ASN A 182 -7.36 12.57 -1.79
N THR A 183 -7.00 11.70 -2.73
CA THR A 183 -7.64 10.38 -2.87
C THR A 183 -7.38 9.52 -1.64
N VAL A 184 -6.12 9.43 -1.20
CA VAL A 184 -5.72 8.64 -0.02
C VAL A 184 -6.41 9.13 1.25
N HIS A 185 -6.46 10.46 1.47
CA HIS A 185 -7.17 11.05 2.61
C HIS A 185 -8.65 10.72 2.62
N ARG A 186 -9.30 10.79 1.45
CA ARG A 186 -10.71 10.44 1.34
C ARG A 186 -10.95 8.96 1.68
N LEU A 187 -10.13 8.05 1.15
CA LEU A 187 -10.22 6.62 1.47
C LEU A 187 -10.04 6.36 2.98
N ASN A 188 -9.13 7.06 3.62
CA ASN A 188 -8.94 6.95 5.06
C ASN A 188 -10.14 7.50 5.84
N GLN A 189 -10.59 8.73 5.53
CA GLN A 189 -11.61 9.43 6.31
C GLN A 189 -13.03 8.94 6.05
N GLU A 190 -13.39 8.64 4.79
CA GLU A 190 -14.75 8.27 4.41
C GLU A 190 -14.97 6.75 4.44
N GLU A 191 -13.96 5.95 4.08
CA GLU A 191 -14.07 4.51 4.02
C GLU A 191 -13.41 3.80 5.21
N GLY A 192 -12.71 4.54 6.08
CA GLY A 192 -12.10 4.02 7.30
C GLY A 192 -10.91 3.08 7.07
N ILE A 193 -10.30 3.10 5.89
CA ILE A 193 -9.13 2.29 5.53
C ILE A 193 -7.92 2.85 6.28
N SER A 194 -7.15 1.97 6.94
CA SER A 194 -5.88 2.37 7.55
C SER A 194 -4.84 2.65 6.46
N VAL A 195 -4.01 3.67 6.66
CA VAL A 195 -3.00 4.06 5.68
C VAL A 195 -1.62 4.07 6.32
N VAL A 196 -0.65 3.48 5.63
CA VAL A 196 0.78 3.63 5.92
C VAL A 196 1.43 4.28 4.70
N ILE A 197 1.90 5.50 4.84
CA ILE A 197 2.63 6.19 3.77
C ILE A 197 4.10 6.30 4.10
N ILE A 198 4.94 5.85 3.18
CA ILE A 198 6.37 6.11 3.20
C ILE A 198 6.62 7.30 2.29
N THR A 199 7.22 8.34 2.83
CA THR A 199 7.49 9.56 2.08
C THR A 199 8.73 10.27 2.62
N HIS A 200 9.32 11.13 1.79
CA HIS A 200 10.31 12.12 2.19
C HIS A 200 9.74 13.55 2.15
N TYR A 201 8.47 13.71 1.81
CA TYR A 201 7.79 15.00 1.77
C TYR A 201 7.12 15.32 3.10
N MET A 202 7.61 16.36 3.77
CA MET A 202 7.09 16.79 5.08
C MET A 202 5.61 17.15 5.06
N ILE A 203 5.12 17.70 3.93
CA ILE A 203 3.68 18.07 3.78
C ILE A 203 2.79 16.82 3.83
N GLU A 204 3.22 15.71 3.24
CA GLU A 204 2.47 14.46 3.28
C GLU A 204 2.44 13.89 4.69
N ALA A 205 3.61 13.90 5.36
CA ALA A 205 3.71 13.43 6.74
C ALA A 205 2.94 14.31 7.74
N ALA A 206 2.89 15.63 7.51
CA ALA A 206 2.17 16.56 8.37
C ALA A 206 0.63 16.34 8.38
N SER A 207 0.12 15.61 7.39
CA SER A 207 -1.30 15.27 7.29
C SER A 207 -1.66 13.93 7.95
N ALA A 208 -0.68 13.20 8.47
CA ALA A 208 -0.88 11.92 9.16
C ALA A 208 -1.25 12.11 10.64
N ASP A 209 -1.98 11.14 11.20
CA ASP A 209 -2.30 11.10 12.63
C ASP A 209 -1.05 10.81 13.48
N TYR A 210 -0.13 10.06 12.92
CA TYR A 210 1.09 9.65 13.61
C TYR A 210 2.28 9.59 12.62
N VAL A 211 3.45 10.01 13.08
CA VAL A 211 4.69 10.03 12.27
C VAL A 211 5.78 9.23 12.98
N ILE A 212 6.42 8.35 12.23
CA ILE A 212 7.64 7.64 12.64
C ILE A 212 8.80 8.14 11.80
N VAL A 213 9.94 8.37 12.41
CA VAL A 213 11.19 8.72 11.72
C VAL A 213 12.15 7.54 11.86
N MET A 214 12.64 7.06 10.73
CA MET A 214 13.68 6.02 10.65
C MET A 214 15.01 6.67 10.28
N ASP A 215 16.06 6.32 11.01
CA ASP A 215 17.42 6.83 10.83
C ASP A 215 18.39 5.69 10.48
#